data_fbf7e5ad795c50bb5f80bb2a9d659257
#
_entry.id   fbf7e5ad795c50bb5f80bb2a9d659257
#
_cell.length_a   1.000
_cell.length_b   1.000
_cell.length_c   1.000
_cell.angle_alpha   90.00
_cell.angle_beta   90.00
_cell.angle_gamma   90.00
#
_symmetry.space_group_name_H-M   'P 1'
#
loop_
_entity.id
_entity.type
_entity.pdbx_description
1 polymer ?
#
loop_
_entity_poly.entity_id
_entity_poly.type
_entity_poly.pdbx_seq_one_letter_code
_entity_poly.pdbx_strand_id
1 'polypeptide(L)'
;MTPSSVGVQVVEQRDPDRSIARFPTARTAFVGRTLRGPVNRPIPIKSFSEFQHVFGGLWQPSLLGYAVEQYFDNGGGEALIVRVVNGARSATLTLKAGSQQLKLQALRPGTREFLRASVDYDNIAAEAAVLFNLTVQRVRAQGTGQVEDQEIFHRLSISPAAENYLPAGLSQSQLIRVLGEVPTQRPDQTLDPASGLATAYATSNSDGDDGAPLTDYDLIGSISDRTGLFALFHAEYFNFLCIPPLSRDQDVGPSALLVAARYCKERRALLIIDPPARWHTADDALAGLRNWNFSNENALMYFPRVLAHDKLRGHFESFAPCGAVAGMLARNDEVSPVWVPADHEEAVLRPGYRPACLVSEDRRVKLAHHGVNTLQAIRSTTRIGVRARTLAAGSAADTDWQYLSARRLALFILNSIERGTRWVAEAKSPSEIAETVASQTRLFFEGLYEAGTFGSRRMEDAFFIICDRRVNSWEAGGGEFHLVIGFAANRDHEFHSFRISHSAFGAKVQPVSLNRLNFSQYSPAELEWVDGIVKSLS
;
A
#
# COMPACT_ATOMS: atom_id res chain seq x y z
N MET A 1 -1.91 -57.75 36.46
CA MET A 1 -0.68 -57.17 35.91
C MET A 1 -0.99 -56.71 34.50
N THR A 2 -1.26 -55.41 34.34
CA THR A 2 -1.47 -54.75 33.05
C THR A 2 -0.10 -54.25 32.56
N PRO A 3 0.29 -54.48 31.30
CA PRO A 3 1.55 -53.96 30.78
C PRO A 3 1.42 -52.47 30.53
N SER A 4 2.32 -51.69 31.15
CA SER A 4 2.49 -50.27 30.85
C SER A 4 3.10 -50.14 29.45
N SER A 5 2.36 -49.59 28.50
CA SER A 5 2.91 -49.17 27.19
C SER A 5 3.81 -47.96 27.41
N VAL A 6 5.11 -48.14 27.20
CA VAL A 6 6.07 -47.01 27.07
C VAL A 6 5.77 -46.33 25.72
N GLY A 7 5.00 -45.25 25.78
CA GLY A 7 4.79 -44.39 24.61
C GLY A 7 6.01 -43.53 24.37
N VAL A 8 6.61 -43.65 23.20
CA VAL A 8 7.61 -42.69 22.71
C VAL A 8 6.84 -41.42 22.35
N GLN A 9 7.01 -40.38 23.15
CA GLN A 9 6.45 -39.07 22.84
C GLN A 9 7.45 -38.34 21.92
N VAL A 10 7.18 -38.33 20.63
CA VAL A 10 7.93 -37.53 19.66
C VAL A 10 7.43 -36.11 19.80
N VAL A 11 8.18 -35.27 20.49
CA VAL A 11 7.97 -33.82 20.50
C VAL A 11 8.73 -33.27 19.31
N GLU A 12 8.03 -32.97 18.25
CA GLU A 12 8.57 -32.19 17.12
C GLU A 12 8.80 -30.76 17.60
N GLN A 13 9.99 -30.45 18.07
CA GLN A 13 10.42 -29.10 18.34
C GLN A 13 10.81 -28.50 16.97
N ARG A 14 9.88 -27.84 16.29
CA ARG A 14 10.20 -27.02 15.13
C ARG A 14 11.05 -25.87 15.62
N ASP A 15 12.33 -25.92 15.35
CA ASP A 15 13.18 -24.74 15.41
C ASP A 15 12.62 -23.77 14.34
N PRO A 16 12.12 -22.59 14.73
CA PRO A 16 11.55 -21.68 13.75
C PRO A 16 12.65 -21.37 12.72
N ASP A 17 12.34 -21.61 11.45
CA ASP A 17 13.23 -21.24 10.35
C ASP A 17 13.45 -19.72 10.41
N ARG A 18 14.63 -19.33 10.88
CA ARG A 18 15.04 -17.93 11.04
C ARG A 18 15.76 -17.40 9.81
N SER A 19 15.67 -18.08 8.68
CA SER A 19 16.23 -17.59 7.42
C SER A 19 15.57 -16.27 7.01
N ILE A 20 16.36 -15.36 6.42
CA ILE A 20 15.84 -14.09 5.91
C ILE A 20 15.19 -14.35 4.56
N ALA A 21 13.85 -14.34 4.56
CA ALA A 21 13.06 -14.48 3.35
C ALA A 21 13.17 -13.23 2.46
N ARG A 22 13.11 -13.43 1.14
CA ARG A 22 13.05 -12.34 0.17
C ARG A 22 11.75 -11.57 0.34
N PHE A 23 11.85 -10.24 0.53
CA PHE A 23 10.70 -9.37 0.71
C PHE A 23 9.96 -9.16 -0.62
N PRO A 24 8.62 -9.14 -0.64
CA PRO A 24 7.85 -8.82 -1.84
C PRO A 24 8.16 -7.42 -2.37
N THR A 25 8.12 -7.22 -3.70
CA THR A 25 8.64 -6.00 -4.34
C THR A 25 7.63 -5.22 -5.16
N ALA A 26 6.40 -5.76 -5.34
CA ALA A 26 5.47 -5.27 -6.35
C ALA A 26 4.10 -4.82 -5.83
N ARG A 27 3.84 -4.87 -4.50
CA ARG A 27 2.56 -4.45 -3.93
C ARG A 27 2.39 -2.95 -4.06
N THR A 28 1.32 -2.51 -4.75
CA THR A 28 1.08 -1.10 -5.06
C THR A 28 -0.08 -0.55 -4.23
N ALA A 29 0.12 0.59 -3.58
CA ALA A 29 -0.94 1.34 -2.90
C ALA A 29 -1.48 2.46 -3.79
N PHE A 30 -2.81 2.60 -3.83
CA PHE A 30 -3.51 3.68 -4.51
C PHE A 30 -4.33 4.47 -3.50
N VAL A 31 -4.17 5.80 -3.51
CA VAL A 31 -4.89 6.72 -2.61
C VAL A 31 -5.68 7.71 -3.43
N GLY A 32 -6.98 7.87 -3.14
CA GLY A 32 -7.82 8.83 -3.83
C GLY A 32 -9.32 8.54 -3.68
N ARG A 33 -10.12 9.13 -4.56
CA ARG A 33 -11.58 9.07 -4.53
C ARG A 33 -12.09 7.87 -5.30
N THR A 34 -13.09 7.19 -4.76
CA THR A 34 -13.82 6.10 -5.44
C THR A 34 -15.32 6.30 -5.29
N LEU A 35 -16.09 5.64 -6.15
CA LEU A 35 -17.55 5.76 -6.17
C LEU A 35 -18.18 5.32 -4.84
N ARG A 36 -17.69 4.23 -4.26
CA ARG A 36 -18.14 3.65 -2.99
C ARG A 36 -16.99 2.95 -2.27
N GLY A 37 -17.26 2.30 -1.16
CA GLY A 37 -16.31 1.48 -0.41
C GLY A 37 -15.88 2.09 0.93
N PRO A 38 -15.11 1.34 1.73
CA PRO A 38 -14.62 1.80 3.03
C PRO A 38 -13.73 3.04 2.90
N VAL A 39 -13.92 4.02 3.80
CA VAL A 39 -13.14 5.26 3.83
C VAL A 39 -11.97 5.11 4.79
N ASN A 40 -10.80 5.64 4.43
CA ASN A 40 -9.58 5.66 5.25
C ASN A 40 -9.15 4.28 5.77
N ARG A 41 -9.37 3.24 4.98
CA ARG A 41 -8.91 1.88 5.28
C ARG A 41 -8.23 1.29 4.06
N PRO A 42 -7.00 0.76 4.18
CA PRO A 42 -6.33 0.09 3.07
C PRO A 42 -6.98 -1.28 2.84
N ILE A 43 -7.66 -1.44 1.73
CA ILE A 43 -8.31 -2.69 1.34
C ILE A 43 -7.46 -3.37 0.28
N PRO A 44 -6.96 -4.59 0.52
CA PRO A 44 -6.25 -5.36 -0.49
C PRO A 44 -7.23 -5.87 -1.56
N ILE A 45 -6.81 -5.78 -2.81
CA ILE A 45 -7.52 -6.32 -3.97
C ILE A 45 -6.55 -7.01 -4.91
N LYS A 46 -7.00 -8.07 -5.59
CA LYS A 46 -6.19 -8.91 -6.49
C LYS A 46 -6.63 -8.86 -7.95
N SER A 47 -7.70 -8.14 -8.25
CA SER A 47 -8.21 -7.98 -9.61
C SER A 47 -9.02 -6.70 -9.76
N PHE A 48 -9.18 -6.23 -11.00
CA PHE A 48 -10.07 -5.09 -11.28
C PHE A 48 -11.55 -5.45 -11.04
N SER A 49 -11.95 -6.70 -11.21
CA SER A 49 -13.29 -7.17 -10.88
C SER A 49 -13.59 -7.02 -9.37
N GLU A 50 -12.62 -7.34 -8.51
CA GLU A 50 -12.73 -7.13 -7.07
C GLU A 50 -12.79 -5.64 -6.72
N PHE A 51 -12.01 -4.79 -7.40
CA PHE A 51 -12.13 -3.34 -7.29
C PHE A 51 -13.53 -2.83 -7.66
N GLN A 52 -14.11 -3.35 -8.75
CA GLN A 52 -15.47 -2.99 -9.16
C GLN A 52 -16.50 -3.40 -8.09
N HIS A 53 -16.34 -4.57 -7.51
CA HIS A 53 -17.25 -5.05 -6.46
C HIS A 53 -17.18 -4.19 -5.19
N VAL A 54 -15.97 -3.86 -4.71
CA VAL A 54 -15.78 -3.13 -3.44
C VAL A 54 -15.94 -1.63 -3.62
N PHE A 55 -15.36 -1.05 -4.69
CA PHE A 55 -15.21 0.40 -4.88
C PHE A 55 -16.08 0.98 -5.99
N GLY A 56 -16.81 0.14 -6.72
CA GLY A 56 -17.78 0.58 -7.74
C GLY A 56 -17.23 0.73 -9.15
N GLY A 57 -15.94 0.44 -9.37
CA GLY A 57 -15.32 0.47 -10.71
C GLY A 57 -14.96 1.87 -11.21
N LEU A 58 -15.04 2.06 -12.52
CA LEU A 58 -14.74 3.35 -13.16
C LEU A 58 -15.81 4.39 -12.80
N TRP A 59 -15.35 5.59 -12.53
CA TRP A 59 -16.22 6.72 -12.17
C TRP A 59 -15.63 8.02 -12.73
N GLN A 60 -16.39 8.73 -13.56
CA GLN A 60 -15.95 9.93 -14.28
C GLN A 60 -15.26 11.00 -13.40
N PRO A 61 -15.78 11.33 -12.21
CA PRO A 61 -15.18 12.35 -11.33
C PRO A 61 -13.84 11.97 -10.72
N SER A 62 -13.36 10.74 -10.88
CA SER A 62 -12.10 10.29 -10.29
C SER A 62 -11.27 9.48 -11.27
N LEU A 63 -9.95 9.71 -11.27
CA LEU A 63 -9.00 8.95 -12.08
C LEU A 63 -8.43 7.72 -11.36
N LEU A 64 -8.74 7.52 -10.07
CA LEU A 64 -8.21 6.38 -9.32
C LEU A 64 -8.64 5.04 -9.93
N GLY A 65 -9.93 4.89 -10.26
CA GLY A 65 -10.42 3.65 -10.89
C GLY A 65 -9.72 3.33 -12.21
N TYR A 66 -9.42 4.35 -13.02
CA TYR A 66 -8.67 4.18 -14.27
C TYR A 66 -7.20 3.77 -14.02
N ALA A 67 -6.54 4.35 -13.02
CA ALA A 67 -5.18 3.96 -12.66
C ALA A 67 -5.12 2.52 -12.14
N VAL A 68 -6.11 2.09 -11.34
CA VAL A 68 -6.23 0.71 -10.86
C VAL A 68 -6.50 -0.26 -12.01
N GLU A 69 -7.36 0.10 -12.97
CA GLU A 69 -7.59 -0.69 -14.19
C GLU A 69 -6.29 -0.85 -14.98
N GLN A 70 -5.58 0.25 -15.24
CA GLN A 70 -4.28 0.25 -15.94
C GLN A 70 -3.25 -0.64 -15.21
N TYR A 71 -3.25 -0.64 -13.88
CA TYR A 71 -2.36 -1.48 -13.08
C TYR A 71 -2.59 -2.98 -13.34
N PHE A 72 -3.83 -3.44 -13.22
CA PHE A 72 -4.16 -4.84 -13.46
C PHE A 72 -4.01 -5.23 -14.94
N ASP A 73 -4.42 -4.36 -15.85
CA ASP A 73 -4.24 -4.59 -17.30
C ASP A 73 -2.76 -4.76 -17.67
N ASN A 74 -1.84 -4.09 -16.99
CA ASN A 74 -0.40 -4.19 -17.24
C ASN A 74 0.31 -5.28 -16.42
N GLY A 75 -0.43 -6.10 -15.66
CA GLY A 75 0.09 -7.28 -14.98
C GLY A 75 0.36 -7.06 -13.49
N GLY A 76 -0.25 -6.06 -12.86
CA GLY A 76 -0.23 -5.93 -11.41
C GLY A 76 -0.96 -7.08 -10.72
N GLY A 77 -0.37 -7.65 -9.68
CA GLY A 77 -0.91 -8.81 -8.96
C GLY A 77 -1.76 -8.45 -7.75
N GLU A 78 -1.31 -7.51 -6.94
CA GLU A 78 -2.01 -7.09 -5.70
C GLU A 78 -1.90 -5.58 -5.50
N ALA A 79 -3.03 -4.95 -5.20
CA ALA A 79 -3.09 -3.53 -4.87
C ALA A 79 -3.76 -3.28 -3.52
N LEU A 80 -3.36 -2.19 -2.84
CA LEU A 80 -4.03 -1.65 -1.66
C LEU A 80 -4.78 -0.39 -2.07
N ILE A 81 -6.07 -0.32 -1.82
CA ILE A 81 -6.87 0.85 -2.14
C ILE A 81 -7.26 1.58 -0.86
N VAL A 82 -6.94 2.87 -0.81
CA VAL A 82 -7.38 3.78 0.24
C VAL A 82 -8.35 4.80 -0.37
N ARG A 83 -9.63 4.65 -0.05
CA ARG A 83 -10.63 5.64 -0.41
C ARG A 83 -10.54 6.84 0.51
N VAL A 84 -10.43 8.03 -0.08
CA VAL A 84 -10.49 9.33 0.61
C VAL A 84 -11.75 10.07 0.16
N VAL A 85 -12.36 10.81 1.07
CA VAL A 85 -13.56 11.61 0.81
C VAL A 85 -13.41 13.00 1.44
N ASN A 86 -14.12 13.98 0.89
CA ASN A 86 -14.19 15.34 1.41
C ASN A 86 -15.63 15.67 1.78
N GLY A 87 -16.01 15.53 3.06
CA GLY A 87 -17.34 15.85 3.56
C GLY A 87 -18.46 14.92 3.07
N ALA A 88 -18.15 13.72 2.58
CA ALA A 88 -19.17 12.77 2.12
C ALA A 88 -20.07 12.30 3.27
N ARG A 89 -21.36 12.06 2.97
CA ARG A 89 -22.37 11.63 3.93
C ARG A 89 -22.93 10.26 3.59
N SER A 90 -23.21 9.49 4.63
CA SER A 90 -23.84 8.16 4.51
C SER A 90 -25.35 8.28 4.44
N ALA A 91 -25.98 7.47 3.59
CA ALA A 91 -27.43 7.36 3.51
C ALA A 91 -28.01 6.78 4.81
N THR A 92 -29.22 7.21 5.15
CA THR A 92 -29.98 6.67 6.28
C THR A 92 -31.08 5.73 5.81
N LEU A 93 -31.41 4.75 6.64
CA LEU A 93 -32.53 3.84 6.48
C LEU A 93 -33.40 3.92 7.72
N THR A 94 -34.70 4.09 7.54
CA THR A 94 -35.64 4.26 8.64
C THR A 94 -36.63 3.11 8.67
N LEU A 95 -36.72 2.44 9.80
CA LEU A 95 -37.70 1.39 10.08
C LEU A 95 -38.71 1.91 11.12
N LYS A 96 -39.99 1.70 10.87
CA LYS A 96 -41.05 2.07 11.79
C LYS A 96 -41.00 1.16 13.04
N ALA A 97 -41.22 1.71 14.22
CA ALA A 97 -41.23 1.00 15.51
C ALA A 97 -42.39 1.56 16.37
N GLY A 98 -43.62 1.15 16.05
CA GLY A 98 -44.83 1.72 16.63
C GLY A 98 -44.95 3.23 16.36
N SER A 99 -44.91 4.04 17.44
CA SER A 99 -44.89 5.51 17.34
C SER A 99 -43.49 6.10 17.16
N GLN A 100 -42.44 5.28 17.25
CA GLN A 100 -41.04 5.65 17.13
C GLN A 100 -40.44 5.18 15.81
N GLN A 101 -39.17 5.46 15.59
CA GLN A 101 -38.42 5.05 14.41
C GLN A 101 -37.04 4.51 14.83
N LEU A 102 -36.66 3.36 14.28
CA LEU A 102 -35.29 2.91 14.29
C LEU A 102 -34.58 3.49 13.08
N LYS A 103 -33.56 4.29 13.31
CA LYS A 103 -32.69 4.84 12.26
C LYS A 103 -31.42 4.03 12.17
N LEU A 104 -31.13 3.56 10.97
CA LEU A 104 -29.90 2.87 10.60
C LEU A 104 -29.14 3.76 9.63
N GLN A 105 -27.82 3.73 9.67
CA GLN A 105 -26.96 4.49 8.79
C GLN A 105 -26.05 3.53 8.03
N ALA A 106 -25.91 3.75 6.71
CA ALA A 106 -24.91 3.07 5.91
C ALA A 106 -23.50 3.31 6.48
N LEU A 107 -22.67 2.28 6.56
CA LEU A 107 -21.27 2.43 7.00
C LEU A 107 -20.43 3.19 5.98
N ARG A 108 -20.82 3.14 4.71
CA ARG A 108 -20.09 3.76 3.60
C ARG A 108 -20.82 5.01 3.14
N PRO A 109 -20.14 6.16 3.07
CA PRO A 109 -20.76 7.37 2.54
C PRO A 109 -20.83 7.33 1.01
N GLY A 110 -21.81 8.02 0.45
CA GLY A 110 -21.97 8.21 -0.99
C GLY A 110 -23.40 8.08 -1.47
N THR A 111 -23.64 8.51 -2.71
CA THR A 111 -24.95 8.47 -3.37
C THR A 111 -25.32 7.09 -3.92
N ARG A 112 -24.39 6.14 -3.93
CA ARG A 112 -24.54 4.81 -4.55
C ARG A 112 -24.58 3.65 -3.55
N GLU A 113 -24.71 3.91 -2.25
CA GLU A 113 -24.97 2.89 -1.24
C GLU A 113 -26.49 2.67 -1.12
N PHE A 114 -27.03 1.85 -2.04
CA PHE A 114 -28.44 1.52 -2.07
C PHE A 114 -28.73 0.36 -1.12
N LEU A 115 -29.15 0.68 0.10
CA LEU A 115 -29.51 -0.29 1.11
C LEU A 115 -31.02 -0.47 1.17
N ARG A 116 -31.42 -1.72 1.51
CA ARG A 116 -32.80 -2.03 1.89
C ARG A 116 -32.77 -3.01 3.06
N ALA A 117 -33.79 -2.93 3.91
CA ALA A 117 -33.91 -3.84 5.05
C ALA A 117 -35.33 -4.36 5.18
N SER A 118 -35.44 -5.60 5.64
CA SER A 118 -36.70 -6.19 6.05
C SER A 118 -36.63 -6.64 7.51
N VAL A 119 -37.77 -6.56 8.16
CA VAL A 119 -38.00 -7.00 9.53
C VAL A 119 -39.06 -8.09 9.55
N ASP A 120 -38.73 -9.19 10.19
CA ASP A 120 -39.67 -10.29 10.45
C ASP A 120 -39.59 -10.75 11.90
N TYR A 121 -40.53 -11.60 12.31
CA TYR A 121 -40.59 -12.21 13.63
C TYR A 121 -40.60 -13.74 13.54
N ASP A 122 -40.07 -14.28 12.47
CA ASP A 122 -40.06 -15.73 12.25
C ASP A 122 -39.25 -16.43 13.35
N ASN A 123 -39.82 -17.51 13.88
CA ASN A 123 -39.26 -18.27 14.99
C ASN A 123 -39.03 -17.46 16.29
N ILE A 124 -39.79 -16.37 16.49
CA ILE A 124 -39.80 -15.58 17.71
C ILE A 124 -41.15 -15.76 18.40
N ALA A 125 -41.15 -16.19 19.68
CA ALA A 125 -42.37 -16.33 20.45
C ALA A 125 -43.08 -14.97 20.62
N ALA A 126 -44.41 -15.00 20.62
CA ALA A 126 -45.23 -13.78 20.70
C ALA A 126 -44.94 -12.95 21.97
N GLU A 127 -44.62 -13.63 23.09
CA GLU A 127 -44.29 -13.07 24.38
C GLU A 127 -42.92 -12.30 24.36
N ALA A 128 -42.04 -12.66 23.42
CA ALA A 128 -40.72 -12.02 23.24
C ALA A 128 -40.82 -10.68 22.47
N ALA A 129 -41.64 -9.76 22.95
CA ALA A 129 -41.97 -8.49 22.28
C ALA A 129 -40.78 -7.52 22.07
N VAL A 130 -39.60 -7.85 22.58
CA VAL A 130 -38.36 -7.08 22.41
C VAL A 130 -37.46 -7.63 21.32
N LEU A 131 -37.75 -8.80 20.75
CA LEU A 131 -36.95 -9.48 19.75
C LEU A 131 -37.52 -9.30 18.34
N PHE A 132 -36.61 -9.27 17.36
CA PHE A 132 -36.93 -9.23 15.93
C PHE A 132 -35.75 -9.76 15.11
N ASN A 133 -36.02 -10.16 13.87
CA ASN A 133 -34.99 -10.45 12.88
C ASN A 133 -34.83 -9.27 11.93
N LEU A 134 -33.61 -9.03 11.48
CA LEU A 134 -33.28 -7.95 10.54
C LEU A 134 -32.46 -8.52 9.39
N THR A 135 -32.99 -8.42 8.18
CA THR A 135 -32.24 -8.69 6.95
C THR A 135 -31.89 -7.40 6.27
N VAL A 136 -30.61 -7.17 6.00
CA VAL A 136 -30.10 -6.00 5.30
C VAL A 136 -29.47 -6.43 4.00
N GLN A 137 -29.81 -5.74 2.93
CA GLN A 137 -29.28 -6.01 1.59
C GLN A 137 -28.74 -4.74 0.98
N ARG A 138 -27.58 -4.85 0.32
CA ARG A 138 -27.09 -3.85 -0.62
C ARG A 138 -27.49 -4.29 -2.02
N VAL A 139 -28.18 -3.41 -2.74
CA VAL A 139 -28.61 -3.65 -4.11
C VAL A 139 -27.80 -2.83 -5.10
N ARG A 140 -27.66 -3.32 -6.32
CA ARG A 140 -26.84 -2.70 -7.37
C ARG A 140 -27.31 -1.32 -7.77
N ALA A 141 -28.61 -1.09 -7.80
CA ALA A 141 -29.21 0.22 -8.07
C ALA A 141 -30.56 0.31 -7.36
N GLN A 142 -31.00 1.52 -7.11
CA GLN A 142 -32.30 1.79 -6.47
C GLN A 142 -33.45 1.17 -7.29
N GLY A 143 -34.35 0.49 -6.63
CA GLY A 143 -35.49 -0.19 -7.26
C GLY A 143 -35.17 -1.50 -8.00
N THR A 144 -33.91 -1.95 -8.01
CA THR A 144 -33.54 -3.25 -8.60
C THR A 144 -33.62 -4.39 -7.59
N GLY A 145 -33.93 -5.60 -8.07
CA GLY A 145 -33.88 -6.83 -7.27
C GLY A 145 -32.49 -7.45 -7.17
N GLN A 146 -31.47 -6.87 -7.83
CA GLN A 146 -30.11 -7.45 -7.85
C GLN A 146 -29.37 -7.16 -6.55
N VAL A 147 -29.28 -8.19 -5.69
CA VAL A 147 -28.55 -8.14 -4.42
C VAL A 147 -27.06 -8.35 -4.67
N GLU A 148 -26.23 -7.46 -4.16
CA GLU A 148 -24.77 -7.57 -4.18
C GLU A 148 -24.21 -8.12 -2.86
N ASP A 149 -24.77 -7.67 -1.73
CA ASP A 149 -24.40 -8.13 -0.40
C ASP A 149 -25.66 -8.28 0.46
N GLN A 150 -25.63 -9.24 1.39
CA GLN A 150 -26.71 -9.50 2.33
C GLN A 150 -26.16 -9.87 3.69
N GLU A 151 -26.78 -9.31 4.72
CA GLU A 151 -26.56 -9.66 6.12
C GLU A 151 -27.87 -10.01 6.77
N ILE A 152 -27.90 -11.07 7.56
CA ILE A 152 -29.09 -11.55 8.28
C ILE A 152 -28.72 -11.62 9.76
N PHE A 153 -29.51 -10.92 10.56
CA PHE A 153 -29.37 -10.88 12.02
C PHE A 153 -30.61 -11.49 12.64
N HIS A 154 -30.43 -12.58 13.36
CA HIS A 154 -31.52 -13.27 14.04
C HIS A 154 -31.65 -12.84 15.49
N ARG A 155 -32.90 -12.68 15.97
CA ARG A 155 -33.24 -12.45 17.37
C ARG A 155 -32.52 -11.22 18.00
N LEU A 156 -32.35 -10.14 17.24
CA LEU A 156 -31.84 -8.88 17.78
C LEU A 156 -32.80 -8.35 18.85
N SER A 157 -32.26 -7.74 19.90
CA SER A 157 -33.04 -7.18 21.01
C SER A 157 -32.92 -5.67 21.07
N ILE A 158 -34.04 -5.01 21.37
CA ILE A 158 -34.04 -3.57 21.72
C ILE A 158 -33.69 -3.34 23.20
N SER A 159 -33.63 -4.37 24.03
CA SER A 159 -33.30 -4.26 25.46
C SER A 159 -31.80 -4.14 25.69
N PRO A 160 -31.32 -3.09 26.37
CA PRO A 160 -29.87 -2.92 26.64
C PRO A 160 -29.27 -4.03 27.52
N ALA A 161 -30.11 -4.76 28.29
CA ALA A 161 -29.67 -5.84 29.15
C ALA A 161 -29.51 -7.18 28.43
N ALA A 162 -29.92 -7.26 27.16
CA ALA A 162 -29.83 -8.50 26.38
C ALA A 162 -28.44 -8.64 25.75
N GLU A 163 -27.93 -9.86 25.69
CA GLU A 163 -26.64 -10.19 25.05
C GLU A 163 -26.61 -9.79 23.56
N ASN A 164 -27.74 -9.96 22.88
CA ASN A 164 -27.92 -9.60 21.47
C ASN A 164 -28.58 -8.21 21.30
N TYR A 165 -28.25 -7.27 22.18
CA TYR A 165 -28.67 -5.86 22.06
C TYR A 165 -28.31 -5.29 20.70
N LEU A 166 -29.24 -4.62 20.05
CA LEU A 166 -29.14 -4.19 18.65
C LEU A 166 -27.80 -3.51 18.27
N PRO A 167 -27.25 -2.50 18.99
CA PRO A 167 -25.95 -1.93 18.64
C PRO A 167 -24.80 -2.94 18.75
N ALA A 168 -24.83 -3.83 19.74
CA ALA A 168 -23.83 -4.88 19.90
C ALA A 168 -23.96 -5.96 18.81
N GLY A 169 -25.19 -6.39 18.49
CA GLY A 169 -25.47 -7.33 17.41
C GLY A 169 -25.06 -6.81 16.04
N LEU A 170 -25.14 -5.49 15.79
CA LEU A 170 -24.70 -4.86 14.55
C LEU A 170 -23.20 -4.48 14.53
N SER A 171 -22.44 -4.74 15.59
CA SER A 171 -21.02 -4.38 15.66
C SER A 171 -20.17 -5.08 14.59
N GLN A 172 -20.59 -6.24 14.11
CA GLN A 172 -19.95 -7.02 13.03
C GLN A 172 -20.48 -6.69 11.64
N SER A 173 -21.53 -5.86 11.52
CA SER A 173 -22.08 -5.46 10.22
C SER A 173 -21.03 -4.77 9.37
N GLN A 174 -21.03 -5.06 8.08
CA GLN A 174 -20.23 -4.37 7.05
C GLN A 174 -21.07 -3.37 6.25
N LEU A 175 -22.39 -3.32 6.50
CA LEU A 175 -23.33 -2.51 5.74
C LEU A 175 -23.89 -1.34 6.55
N ILE A 176 -24.26 -1.56 7.80
CA ILE A 176 -25.03 -0.58 8.60
C ILE A 176 -24.52 -0.45 10.04
N ARG A 177 -24.96 0.63 10.68
CA ARG A 177 -24.90 0.84 12.13
C ARG A 177 -26.15 1.54 12.62
N VAL A 178 -26.41 1.48 13.91
CA VAL A 178 -27.50 2.24 14.53
C VAL A 178 -27.14 3.74 14.51
N LEU A 179 -28.08 4.58 14.15
CA LEU A 179 -27.98 6.04 14.19
C LEU A 179 -28.91 6.60 15.30
N GLY A 180 -28.33 7.19 16.31
CA GLY A 180 -29.08 7.74 17.45
C GLY A 180 -29.51 6.68 18.46
N GLU A 181 -30.64 6.91 19.13
CA GLU A 181 -31.14 6.05 20.19
C GLU A 181 -31.93 4.85 19.64
N VAL A 182 -31.83 3.72 20.33
CA VAL A 182 -32.65 2.55 20.04
C VAL A 182 -34.07 2.77 20.55
N PRO A 183 -35.11 2.54 19.71
CA PRO A 183 -36.50 2.73 20.14
C PRO A 183 -36.88 1.78 21.28
N THR A 184 -37.88 2.17 22.07
CA THR A 184 -38.41 1.34 23.19
C THR A 184 -39.35 0.24 22.73
N GLN A 185 -39.77 0.28 21.46
CA GLN A 185 -40.58 -0.74 20.81
C GLN A 185 -39.76 -1.36 19.67
N ARG A 186 -39.90 -2.68 19.47
CA ARG A 186 -39.24 -3.34 18.34
C ARG A 186 -39.73 -2.80 17.01
N PRO A 187 -38.91 -2.79 15.96
CA PRO A 187 -39.34 -2.37 14.63
C PRO A 187 -40.51 -3.23 14.12
N ASP A 188 -41.47 -2.57 13.50
CA ASP A 188 -42.63 -3.24 12.89
C ASP A 188 -42.17 -4.16 11.75
N GLN A 189 -42.90 -5.27 11.54
CA GLN A 189 -42.66 -6.13 10.38
C GLN A 189 -42.86 -5.36 9.07
N THR A 190 -41.96 -5.61 8.11
CA THR A 190 -42.06 -5.02 6.77
C THR A 190 -42.97 -5.86 5.89
N LEU A 191 -44.29 -5.61 6.00
CA LEU A 191 -45.32 -6.38 5.30
C LEU A 191 -45.47 -5.91 3.85
N ASP A 192 -45.58 -6.89 2.94
CA ASP A 192 -45.99 -6.64 1.56
C ASP A 192 -47.49 -6.28 1.55
N PRO A 193 -47.88 -5.10 1.01
CA PRO A 193 -49.27 -4.67 1.00
C PRO A 193 -50.23 -5.62 0.24
N ALA A 194 -49.70 -6.38 -0.72
CA ALA A 194 -50.52 -7.29 -1.54
C ALA A 194 -50.75 -8.66 -0.89
N SER A 195 -49.72 -9.21 -0.25
CA SER A 195 -49.75 -10.55 0.33
C SER A 195 -49.93 -10.57 1.86
N GLY A 196 -49.65 -9.44 2.54
CA GLY A 196 -49.62 -9.34 3.99
C GLY A 196 -48.46 -10.12 4.65
N LEU A 197 -47.52 -10.67 3.87
CA LEU A 197 -46.37 -11.40 4.37
C LEU A 197 -45.20 -10.42 4.64
N ALA A 198 -44.31 -10.81 5.59
CA ALA A 198 -43.12 -10.01 5.95
C ALA A 198 -41.99 -10.14 4.90
N THR A 199 -42.32 -9.88 3.64
CA THR A 199 -41.42 -10.02 2.49
C THR A 199 -41.04 -8.66 1.85
N ALA A 200 -41.62 -7.57 2.33
CA ALA A 200 -41.28 -6.23 1.84
C ALA A 200 -39.98 -5.71 2.43
N TYR A 201 -39.43 -4.70 1.77
CA TYR A 201 -38.19 -4.04 2.19
C TYR A 201 -38.41 -2.53 2.32
N ALA A 202 -37.97 -1.95 3.43
CA ALA A 202 -37.75 -0.52 3.55
C ALA A 202 -36.45 -0.15 2.84
N THR A 203 -36.47 0.87 2.00
CA THR A 203 -35.28 1.32 1.25
C THR A 203 -34.60 2.49 1.96
N SER A 204 -33.27 2.64 1.76
CA SER A 204 -32.54 3.80 2.27
C SER A 204 -33.03 5.10 1.66
N ASN A 205 -32.92 6.18 2.42
CA ASN A 205 -33.17 7.54 1.95
C ASN A 205 -32.12 7.94 0.91
N SER A 206 -32.44 8.96 0.10
CA SER A 206 -31.53 9.54 -0.88
C SER A 206 -30.67 10.68 -0.28
N ASP A 207 -30.36 10.63 1.01
CA ASP A 207 -29.62 11.65 1.76
C ASP A 207 -28.10 11.41 1.79
N GLY A 208 -27.63 10.30 1.19
CA GLY A 208 -26.21 10.03 0.97
C GLY A 208 -25.59 11.01 -0.02
N ASP A 209 -24.32 11.39 0.22
CA ASP A 209 -23.60 12.39 -0.57
C ASP A 209 -22.15 11.95 -0.81
N ASP A 210 -21.65 12.14 -2.04
CA ASP A 210 -20.29 11.77 -2.42
C ASP A 210 -19.22 12.76 -1.95
N GLY A 211 -19.63 13.87 -1.36
CA GLY A 211 -18.77 14.95 -0.89
C GLY A 211 -18.23 15.85 -2.00
N ALA A 212 -17.51 16.86 -1.59
CA ALA A 212 -16.83 17.81 -2.47
C ALA A 212 -15.63 17.15 -3.20
N PRO A 213 -15.09 17.75 -4.27
CA PRO A 213 -13.82 17.37 -4.84
C PRO A 213 -12.71 17.34 -3.79
N LEU A 214 -11.78 16.38 -3.92
CA LEU A 214 -10.63 16.27 -3.02
C LEU A 214 -9.69 17.47 -3.18
N THR A 215 -9.03 17.80 -2.09
CA THR A 215 -7.89 18.71 -2.02
C THR A 215 -6.63 17.96 -1.59
N ASP A 216 -5.47 18.62 -1.65
CA ASP A 216 -4.23 18.09 -1.11
C ASP A 216 -4.36 17.73 0.37
N TYR A 217 -5.11 18.53 1.14
CA TYR A 217 -5.30 18.28 2.58
C TYR A 217 -6.09 16.99 2.84
N ASP A 218 -7.08 16.69 2.02
CA ASP A 218 -7.84 15.44 2.14
C ASP A 218 -6.96 14.24 1.80
N LEU A 219 -6.09 14.36 0.78
CA LEU A 219 -5.13 13.32 0.40
C LEU A 219 -4.09 13.09 1.49
N ILE A 220 -3.54 14.14 2.08
CA ILE A 220 -2.58 14.05 3.19
C ILE A 220 -3.28 13.41 4.41
N GLY A 221 -4.42 13.96 4.80
CA GLY A 221 -5.16 13.50 5.98
C GLY A 221 -4.46 13.84 7.29
N SER A 222 -4.73 13.04 8.32
CA SER A 222 -4.25 13.22 9.69
C SER A 222 -3.44 12.00 10.16
N ILE A 223 -2.28 12.24 10.76
CA ILE A 223 -1.44 11.20 11.37
C ILE A 223 -2.14 10.61 12.60
N SER A 224 -2.72 11.46 13.46
CA SER A 224 -3.41 11.04 14.70
C SER A 224 -4.63 10.18 14.39
N ASP A 225 -5.42 10.57 13.39
CA ASP A 225 -6.67 9.90 13.05
C ASP A 225 -6.46 8.82 11.99
N ARG A 226 -5.24 8.71 11.45
CA ARG A 226 -4.84 7.75 10.40
C ARG A 226 -5.75 7.83 9.19
N THR A 227 -5.99 9.05 8.71
CA THR A 227 -6.82 9.33 7.53
C THR A 227 -5.96 9.73 6.34
N GLY A 228 -6.57 9.76 5.14
CA GLY A 228 -5.85 10.09 3.90
C GLY A 228 -4.71 9.11 3.63
N LEU A 229 -3.54 9.65 3.28
CA LEU A 229 -2.31 8.89 3.06
C LEU A 229 -1.90 8.08 4.29
N PHE A 230 -2.10 8.63 5.51
CA PHE A 230 -1.71 7.97 6.76
C PHE A 230 -2.62 6.78 7.13
N ALA A 231 -3.73 6.56 6.43
CA ALA A 231 -4.49 5.32 6.54
C ALA A 231 -3.65 4.09 6.18
N LEU A 232 -2.64 4.24 5.32
CA LEU A 232 -1.67 3.19 4.98
C LEU A 232 -0.81 2.73 6.18
N PHE A 233 -0.90 3.39 7.33
CA PHE A 233 -0.30 2.89 8.58
C PHE A 233 -0.83 1.49 8.94
N HIS A 234 -2.08 1.20 8.61
CA HIS A 234 -2.70 -0.11 8.83
C HIS A 234 -2.27 -1.18 7.81
N ALA A 235 -1.57 -0.80 6.75
CA ALA A 235 -0.99 -1.74 5.82
C ALA A 235 0.37 -2.22 6.35
N GLU A 236 0.60 -3.51 6.34
CA GLU A 236 1.88 -4.10 6.75
C GLU A 236 3.03 -3.53 5.91
N TYR A 237 2.85 -3.52 4.59
CA TYR A 237 3.80 -2.95 3.62
C TYR A 237 3.10 -2.57 2.30
N PHE A 238 3.79 -1.76 1.55
CA PHE A 238 3.59 -1.51 0.12
C PHE A 238 4.95 -1.12 -0.49
N ASN A 239 5.14 -1.36 -1.78
CA ASN A 239 6.39 -1.09 -2.49
C ASN A 239 6.28 0.15 -3.37
N PHE A 240 5.11 0.35 -3.96
CA PHE A 240 4.79 1.52 -4.76
C PHE A 240 3.58 2.26 -4.18
N LEU A 241 3.61 3.58 -4.30
CA LEU A 241 2.49 4.46 -3.99
C LEU A 241 2.12 5.23 -5.26
N CYS A 242 0.86 5.15 -5.65
CA CYS A 242 0.26 5.93 -6.71
C CYS A 242 -0.83 6.84 -6.12
N ILE A 243 -0.75 8.12 -6.39
CA ILE A 243 -1.79 9.10 -6.09
C ILE A 243 -2.20 9.71 -7.45
N PRO A 244 -3.17 9.12 -8.16
CA PRO A 244 -3.59 9.64 -9.45
C PRO A 244 -4.13 11.06 -9.34
N PRO A 245 -4.14 11.84 -10.43
CA PRO A 245 -4.73 13.18 -10.45
C PRO A 245 -6.14 13.19 -9.86
N LEU A 246 -6.48 14.26 -9.16
CA LEU A 246 -7.76 14.41 -8.44
C LEU A 246 -8.96 14.37 -9.40
N SER A 247 -8.77 14.97 -10.57
CA SER A 247 -9.70 14.94 -11.68
C SER A 247 -8.94 15.04 -13.01
N ARG A 248 -9.66 15.12 -14.12
CA ARG A 248 -9.02 15.29 -15.45
C ARG A 248 -8.28 16.61 -15.57
N ASP A 249 -8.75 17.64 -14.88
CA ASP A 249 -8.27 19.01 -14.98
C ASP A 249 -7.49 19.45 -13.73
N GLN A 250 -7.38 18.56 -12.72
CA GLN A 250 -6.73 18.89 -11.46
C GLN A 250 -5.70 17.83 -11.09
N ASP A 251 -4.44 18.18 -11.19
CA ASP A 251 -3.32 17.36 -10.74
C ASP A 251 -3.21 17.34 -9.20
N VAL A 252 -2.43 16.41 -8.67
CA VAL A 252 -2.04 16.39 -7.25
C VAL A 252 -1.10 17.57 -6.98
N GLY A 253 -1.38 18.32 -5.93
CA GLY A 253 -0.57 19.50 -5.61
C GLY A 253 0.75 19.15 -4.92
N PRO A 254 1.65 20.14 -4.85
CA PRO A 254 3.01 19.93 -4.33
C PRO A 254 3.04 19.53 -2.86
N SER A 255 2.09 19.99 -2.05
CA SER A 255 2.02 19.65 -0.62
C SER A 255 1.78 18.17 -0.41
N ALA A 256 0.82 17.58 -1.13
CA ALA A 256 0.54 16.14 -1.05
C ALA A 256 1.72 15.31 -1.58
N LEU A 257 2.37 15.74 -2.68
CA LEU A 257 3.54 15.06 -3.23
C LEU A 257 4.74 15.06 -2.26
N LEU A 258 5.02 16.17 -1.58
CA LEU A 258 6.11 16.27 -0.60
C LEU A 258 5.87 15.34 0.60
N VAL A 259 4.64 15.35 1.15
CA VAL A 259 4.28 14.47 2.27
C VAL A 259 4.31 13.01 1.84
N ALA A 260 3.79 12.67 0.66
CA ALA A 260 3.80 11.32 0.12
C ALA A 260 5.23 10.78 -0.09
N ALA A 261 6.14 11.61 -0.63
CA ALA A 261 7.53 11.23 -0.83
C ALA A 261 8.26 10.99 0.50
N ARG A 262 8.04 11.87 1.50
CA ARG A 262 8.56 11.66 2.85
C ARG A 262 8.02 10.37 3.48
N TYR A 263 6.72 10.14 3.36
CA TYR A 263 6.10 8.93 3.89
C TYR A 263 6.61 7.67 3.17
N CYS A 264 6.80 7.70 1.85
CA CYS A 264 7.44 6.62 1.11
C CYS A 264 8.87 6.34 1.60
N LYS A 265 9.66 7.37 1.92
CA LYS A 265 10.99 7.20 2.50
C LYS A 265 10.93 6.50 3.87
N GLU A 266 10.02 6.90 4.74
CA GLU A 266 9.79 6.29 6.06
C GLU A 266 9.31 4.84 5.95
N ARG A 267 8.45 4.53 4.95
CA ARG A 267 7.90 3.20 4.69
C ARG A 267 8.77 2.34 3.76
N ARG A 268 9.91 2.86 3.30
CA ARG A 268 10.82 2.20 2.35
C ARG A 268 10.10 1.75 1.07
N ALA A 269 9.27 2.64 0.54
CA ALA A 269 8.50 2.48 -0.69
C ALA A 269 8.90 3.55 -1.71
N LEU A 270 8.36 3.47 -2.92
CA LEU A 270 8.59 4.40 -4.02
C LEU A 270 7.29 5.09 -4.43
N LEU A 271 7.30 6.41 -4.51
CA LEU A 271 6.20 7.21 -5.04
C LEU A 271 6.30 7.29 -6.56
N ILE A 272 5.27 6.92 -7.29
CA ILE A 272 5.16 7.15 -8.74
C ILE A 272 4.35 8.42 -8.96
N ILE A 273 5.04 9.47 -9.38
CA ILE A 273 4.45 10.79 -9.63
C ILE A 273 4.02 10.87 -11.09
N ASP A 274 2.81 11.34 -11.32
CA ASP A 274 2.28 11.58 -12.66
C ASP A 274 2.73 12.94 -13.21
N PRO A 275 3.02 13.02 -14.53
CA PRO A 275 3.32 14.29 -15.16
C PRO A 275 2.07 15.18 -15.18
N PRO A 276 2.21 16.49 -14.89
CA PRO A 276 1.11 17.44 -14.94
C PRO A 276 0.33 17.37 -16.26
N ALA A 277 -1.00 17.56 -16.17
CA ALA A 277 -1.89 17.48 -17.34
C ALA A 277 -1.48 18.48 -18.44
N ARG A 278 -0.96 19.64 -18.06
CA ARG A 278 -0.51 20.72 -18.97
C ARG A 278 0.77 20.39 -19.76
N TRP A 279 1.47 19.30 -19.45
CA TRP A 279 2.66 18.89 -20.21
C TRP A 279 2.25 18.06 -21.42
N HIS A 280 1.90 18.73 -22.51
CA HIS A 280 1.48 18.07 -23.75
C HIS A 280 2.65 17.66 -24.63
N THR A 281 3.78 18.39 -24.53
CA THR A 281 5.01 18.16 -25.30
C THR A 281 6.22 18.01 -24.38
N ALA A 282 7.31 17.49 -24.93
CA ALA A 282 8.58 17.41 -24.21
C ALA A 282 9.13 18.80 -23.82
N ASP A 283 8.84 19.84 -24.61
CA ASP A 283 9.27 21.20 -24.33
C ASP A 283 8.46 21.81 -23.17
N ASP A 284 7.16 21.50 -23.06
CA ASP A 284 6.34 21.87 -21.90
C ASP A 284 6.88 21.23 -20.62
N ALA A 285 7.24 19.94 -20.70
CA ALA A 285 7.84 19.23 -19.57
C ALA A 285 9.17 19.86 -19.14
N LEU A 286 10.09 20.14 -20.07
CA LEU A 286 11.36 20.77 -19.78
C LEU A 286 11.20 22.20 -19.24
N ALA A 287 10.22 22.96 -19.74
CA ALA A 287 9.89 24.29 -19.20
C ALA A 287 9.33 24.19 -17.77
N GLY A 288 8.45 23.23 -17.52
CA GLY A 288 7.89 22.96 -16.19
C GLY A 288 8.95 22.54 -15.18
N LEU A 289 9.90 21.72 -15.58
CA LEU A 289 10.98 21.21 -14.72
C LEU A 289 11.96 22.30 -14.25
N ARG A 290 12.09 23.42 -14.97
CA ARG A 290 12.94 24.56 -14.53
C ARG A 290 12.50 25.15 -13.18
N ASN A 291 11.20 25.08 -12.88
CA ASN A 291 10.62 25.58 -11.64
C ASN A 291 10.23 24.43 -10.69
N TRP A 292 10.61 23.20 -11.02
CA TRP A 292 10.28 22.00 -10.25
C TRP A 292 11.37 21.74 -9.21
N ASN A 293 11.21 22.33 -8.03
CA ASN A 293 12.17 22.18 -6.92
C ASN A 293 11.89 20.91 -6.10
N PHE A 294 11.63 19.78 -6.78
CA PHE A 294 11.38 18.51 -6.12
C PHE A 294 12.45 17.50 -6.53
N SER A 295 13.23 17.05 -5.56
CA SER A 295 14.24 16.00 -5.70
C SER A 295 14.03 14.96 -4.60
N ASN A 296 13.91 13.68 -4.96
CA ASN A 296 13.72 12.63 -3.98
C ASN A 296 14.12 11.26 -4.57
N GLU A 297 14.95 10.52 -3.83
CA GLU A 297 15.40 9.19 -4.19
C GLU A 297 14.30 8.11 -4.11
N ASN A 298 13.20 8.39 -3.40
CA ASN A 298 12.03 7.52 -3.29
C ASN A 298 10.88 7.95 -4.21
N ALA A 299 11.15 8.74 -5.22
CA ALA A 299 10.15 9.15 -6.20
C ALA A 299 10.62 8.93 -7.63
N LEU A 300 9.70 8.59 -8.51
CA LEU A 300 9.91 8.44 -9.94
C LEU A 300 8.79 9.11 -10.72
N MET A 301 9.11 9.56 -11.94
CA MET A 301 8.15 10.12 -12.88
C MET A 301 8.38 9.53 -14.27
N TYR A 302 7.29 9.21 -14.95
CA TYR A 302 7.29 8.78 -16.34
C TYR A 302 6.52 9.74 -17.22
N PHE A 303 7.12 10.19 -18.31
CA PHE A 303 6.54 11.09 -19.30
C PHE A 303 6.64 10.46 -20.70
N PRO A 304 5.70 10.69 -21.58
CA PRO A 304 4.45 11.45 -21.45
C PRO A 304 3.33 10.66 -20.73
N ARG A 305 2.17 11.28 -20.59
CA ARG A 305 0.94 10.58 -20.26
C ARG A 305 0.64 9.50 -21.30
N VAL A 306 -0.27 8.58 -21.01
CA VAL A 306 -0.66 7.50 -21.91
C VAL A 306 -2.03 7.77 -22.54
N LEU A 307 -2.15 7.53 -23.84
CA LEU A 307 -3.43 7.46 -24.54
C LEU A 307 -3.99 6.05 -24.35
N ALA A 308 -5.19 5.96 -23.81
CA ALA A 308 -5.95 4.73 -23.65
C ALA A 308 -7.42 4.96 -23.94
N HIS A 309 -8.17 3.89 -24.24
CA HIS A 309 -9.60 3.98 -24.48
C HIS A 309 -10.37 4.18 -23.17
N ASP A 310 -11.11 5.28 -23.06
CA ASP A 310 -12.04 5.50 -21.95
C ASP A 310 -13.32 4.70 -22.19
N LYS A 311 -13.53 3.65 -21.40
CA LYS A 311 -14.69 2.76 -21.52
C LYS A 311 -16.02 3.45 -21.19
N LEU A 312 -16.00 4.55 -20.39
CA LEU A 312 -17.20 5.30 -20.04
C LEU A 312 -17.56 6.37 -21.08
N ARG A 313 -16.55 6.93 -21.79
CA ARG A 313 -16.73 7.97 -22.80
C ARG A 313 -16.69 7.44 -24.24
N GLY A 314 -16.18 6.24 -24.45
CA GLY A 314 -16.16 5.59 -25.75
C GLY A 314 -15.11 6.11 -26.74
N HIS A 315 -14.09 6.86 -26.28
CA HIS A 315 -13.03 7.39 -27.12
C HIS A 315 -11.66 7.34 -26.42
N PHE A 316 -10.58 7.56 -27.17
CA PHE A 316 -9.24 7.63 -26.62
C PHE A 316 -9.02 8.95 -25.86
N GLU A 317 -8.48 8.86 -24.67
CA GLU A 317 -8.13 10.00 -23.83
C GLU A 317 -6.72 9.87 -23.24
N SER A 318 -6.17 10.99 -22.78
CA SER A 318 -4.88 11.04 -22.10
C SER A 318 -5.03 10.79 -20.61
N PHE A 319 -4.40 9.73 -20.11
CA PHE A 319 -4.40 9.35 -18.70
C PHE A 319 -3.00 9.49 -18.07
N ALA A 320 -2.98 9.68 -16.78
CA ALA A 320 -1.80 9.59 -15.95
C ALA A 320 -1.22 8.15 -16.00
N PRO A 321 0.10 7.97 -16.14
CA PRO A 321 0.70 6.66 -16.37
C PRO A 321 1.02 5.84 -15.11
N CYS A 322 0.84 6.37 -13.89
CA CYS A 322 1.30 5.73 -12.64
C CYS A 322 0.80 4.29 -12.50
N GLY A 323 -0.48 4.05 -12.80
CA GLY A 323 -1.06 2.70 -12.73
C GLY A 323 -0.44 1.75 -13.75
N ALA A 324 -0.33 2.17 -15.01
CA ALA A 324 0.27 1.36 -16.08
C ALA A 324 1.74 1.03 -15.80
N VAL A 325 2.50 2.01 -15.32
CA VAL A 325 3.91 1.86 -14.94
C VAL A 325 4.06 0.92 -13.75
N ALA A 326 3.27 1.10 -12.69
CA ALA A 326 3.30 0.22 -11.52
C ALA A 326 2.97 -1.23 -11.89
N GLY A 327 1.94 -1.44 -12.73
CA GLY A 327 1.56 -2.78 -13.21
C GLY A 327 2.64 -3.44 -14.06
N MET A 328 3.29 -2.68 -14.94
CA MET A 328 4.40 -3.18 -15.74
C MET A 328 5.62 -3.52 -14.87
N LEU A 329 5.98 -2.68 -13.88
CA LEU A 329 7.07 -2.98 -12.94
C LEU A 329 6.75 -4.23 -12.10
N ALA A 330 5.50 -4.38 -11.66
CA ALA A 330 5.05 -5.56 -10.94
C ALA A 330 5.21 -6.85 -11.77
N ARG A 331 4.76 -6.83 -13.02
CA ARG A 331 4.93 -7.96 -13.94
C ARG A 331 6.41 -8.25 -14.23
N ASN A 332 7.24 -7.22 -14.36
CA ASN A 332 8.67 -7.39 -14.57
C ASN A 332 9.34 -8.11 -13.39
N ASP A 333 8.91 -7.83 -12.16
CA ASP A 333 9.44 -8.46 -10.94
C ASP A 333 9.13 -9.95 -10.83
N GLU A 334 8.15 -10.47 -11.58
CA GLU A 334 7.85 -11.90 -11.64
C GLU A 334 8.89 -12.68 -12.45
N VAL A 335 9.52 -12.02 -13.42
CA VAL A 335 10.45 -12.66 -14.36
C VAL A 335 11.91 -12.22 -14.17
N SER A 336 12.12 -11.05 -13.58
CA SER A 336 13.45 -10.45 -13.39
C SER A 336 13.62 -9.89 -11.99
N PRO A 337 14.79 -10.09 -11.35
CA PRO A 337 15.08 -9.47 -10.06
C PRO A 337 15.02 -7.93 -10.13
N VAL A 338 14.64 -7.28 -9.03
CA VAL A 338 14.45 -5.82 -8.95
C VAL A 338 15.70 -4.98 -9.21
N TRP A 339 16.89 -5.55 -9.08
CA TRP A 339 18.17 -4.92 -9.38
C TRP A 339 18.55 -4.97 -10.86
N VAL A 340 17.86 -5.79 -11.65
CA VAL A 340 18.02 -5.79 -13.10
C VAL A 340 17.18 -4.66 -13.69
N PRO A 341 17.77 -3.74 -14.46
CA PRO A 341 16.99 -2.68 -15.09
C PRO A 341 15.88 -3.26 -15.97
N ALA A 342 14.66 -2.70 -15.87
CA ALA A 342 13.54 -3.07 -16.72
C ALA A 342 13.68 -2.41 -18.11
N ASP A 343 14.73 -2.76 -18.86
CA ASP A 343 15.07 -2.18 -20.16
C ASP A 343 15.12 -3.22 -21.30
N HIS A 344 14.69 -4.44 -21.02
CA HIS A 344 14.57 -5.53 -22.01
C HIS A 344 13.29 -5.39 -22.87
N GLU A 345 13.19 -6.18 -23.93
CA GLU A 345 12.10 -6.08 -24.91
C GLU A 345 10.71 -6.36 -24.33
N GLU A 346 10.61 -7.13 -23.25
CA GLU A 346 9.35 -7.47 -22.57
C GLU A 346 8.89 -6.40 -21.57
N ALA A 347 9.75 -5.45 -21.21
CA ALA A 347 9.43 -4.32 -20.33
C ALA A 347 8.62 -3.24 -21.05
N VAL A 348 7.45 -3.63 -21.58
CA VAL A 348 6.54 -2.80 -22.36
C VAL A 348 5.16 -2.74 -21.72
N LEU A 349 4.43 -1.66 -21.95
CA LEU A 349 3.02 -1.60 -21.59
C LEU A 349 2.21 -2.56 -22.48
N ARG A 350 1.13 -3.09 -21.95
CA ARG A 350 0.21 -3.94 -22.70
C ARG A 350 -0.38 -3.20 -23.90
N PRO A 351 -0.80 -3.91 -24.96
CA PRO A 351 -1.48 -3.31 -26.11
C PRO A 351 -2.68 -2.44 -25.67
N GLY A 352 -2.87 -1.30 -26.35
CA GLY A 352 -3.93 -0.34 -25.99
C GLY A 352 -3.42 0.90 -25.28
N TYR A 353 -2.19 0.88 -24.76
CA TYR A 353 -1.55 2.02 -24.11
C TYR A 353 -0.45 2.59 -25.01
N ARG A 354 -0.58 3.86 -25.42
CA ARG A 354 0.39 4.56 -26.27
C ARG A 354 0.86 5.85 -25.59
N PRO A 355 2.11 6.29 -25.84
CA PRO A 355 2.54 7.61 -25.38
C PRO A 355 1.66 8.71 -25.97
N ALA A 356 1.25 9.68 -25.16
CA ALA A 356 0.41 10.80 -25.61
C ALA A 356 1.16 11.75 -26.56
N CYS A 357 2.49 11.79 -26.51
CA CYS A 357 3.32 12.49 -27.48
C CYS A 357 4.62 11.71 -27.74
N LEU A 358 5.27 12.01 -28.87
CA LEU A 358 6.59 11.47 -29.20
C LEU A 358 7.67 12.35 -28.58
N VAL A 359 8.70 11.72 -28.02
CA VAL A 359 9.85 12.39 -27.40
C VAL A 359 11.10 12.07 -28.24
N SER A 360 11.73 13.10 -28.80
CA SER A 360 12.99 12.94 -29.55
C SER A 360 14.13 12.55 -28.60
N GLU A 361 15.20 11.94 -29.17
CA GLU A 361 16.38 11.50 -28.43
C GLU A 361 16.99 12.64 -27.58
N ASP A 362 17.21 13.83 -28.20
CA ASP A 362 17.76 14.99 -27.51
C ASP A 362 16.90 15.43 -26.31
N ARG A 363 15.56 15.44 -26.47
CA ARG A 363 14.63 15.76 -25.39
C ARG A 363 14.63 14.69 -24.30
N ARG A 364 14.75 13.42 -24.70
CA ARG A 364 14.84 12.29 -23.77
C ARG A 364 16.06 12.39 -22.86
N VAL A 365 17.23 12.70 -23.43
CA VAL A 365 18.46 12.92 -22.64
C VAL A 365 18.29 14.07 -21.65
N LYS A 366 17.70 15.21 -22.08
CA LYS A 366 17.44 16.36 -21.21
C LYS A 366 16.46 16.01 -20.07
N LEU A 367 15.37 15.30 -20.36
CA LEU A 367 14.42 14.83 -19.34
C LEU A 367 15.09 13.89 -18.34
N ALA A 368 15.92 12.96 -18.82
CA ALA A 368 16.63 12.02 -17.97
C ALA A 368 17.63 12.72 -17.01
N HIS A 369 18.22 13.85 -17.40
CA HIS A 369 19.03 14.66 -16.49
C HIS A 369 18.23 15.20 -15.29
N HIS A 370 16.94 15.41 -15.44
CA HIS A 370 16.04 15.81 -14.36
C HIS A 370 15.38 14.60 -13.65
N GLY A 371 15.79 13.36 -13.95
CA GLY A 371 15.21 12.16 -13.35
C GLY A 371 13.86 11.74 -13.94
N VAL A 372 13.42 12.37 -15.04
CA VAL A 372 12.17 12.03 -15.70
C VAL A 372 12.40 10.93 -16.74
N ASN A 373 11.74 9.80 -16.54
CA ASN A 373 11.79 8.64 -17.42
C ASN A 373 10.82 8.82 -18.59
N THR A 374 11.18 8.31 -19.77
CA THR A 374 10.34 8.46 -20.96
C THR A 374 9.70 7.15 -21.39
N LEU A 375 8.40 7.21 -21.66
CA LEU A 375 7.66 6.17 -22.35
C LEU A 375 7.89 6.32 -23.87
N GLN A 376 8.36 5.26 -24.52
CA GLN A 376 8.76 5.30 -25.92
C GLN A 376 7.85 4.42 -26.76
N ALA A 377 7.36 4.96 -27.87
CA ALA A 377 6.70 4.15 -28.88
C ALA A 377 7.77 3.43 -29.71
N ILE A 378 7.79 2.10 -29.64
CA ILE A 378 8.65 1.26 -30.47
C ILE A 378 7.75 0.34 -31.28
N ARG A 379 7.62 0.60 -32.60
CA ARG A 379 6.66 -0.08 -33.47
C ARG A 379 5.24 0.07 -32.91
N SER A 380 4.62 -1.04 -32.49
CA SER A 380 3.25 -1.06 -31.93
C SER A 380 3.21 -1.10 -30.40
N THR A 381 4.35 -1.05 -29.73
CA THR A 381 4.45 -1.18 -28.26
C THR A 381 4.92 0.11 -27.62
N THR A 382 4.59 0.30 -26.33
CA THR A 382 5.09 1.38 -25.49
C THR A 382 6.09 0.82 -24.49
N ARG A 383 7.37 1.14 -24.69
CA ARG A 383 8.48 0.69 -23.86
C ARG A 383 8.80 1.71 -22.77
N ILE A 384 9.18 1.20 -21.59
CA ILE A 384 9.83 2.02 -20.58
C ILE A 384 11.25 2.37 -21.04
N GLY A 385 11.66 3.61 -20.82
CA GLY A 385 13.00 4.07 -21.20
C GLY A 385 14.11 3.29 -20.51
N VAL A 386 15.20 3.11 -21.22
CA VAL A 386 16.42 2.43 -20.75
C VAL A 386 17.02 3.16 -19.55
N ARG A 387 17.50 2.43 -18.56
CA ARG A 387 18.13 2.94 -17.33
C ARG A 387 17.25 3.94 -16.58
N ALA A 388 16.10 3.47 -16.15
CA ALA A 388 15.14 4.26 -15.36
C ALA A 388 15.81 4.93 -14.14
N ARG A 389 15.44 6.19 -13.89
CA ARG A 389 16.00 7.04 -12.84
C ARG A 389 14.95 7.40 -11.81
N THR A 390 15.43 7.70 -10.61
CA THR A 390 14.66 8.37 -9.58
C THR A 390 14.70 9.89 -9.79
N LEU A 391 13.84 10.63 -9.09
CA LEU A 391 13.87 12.10 -9.11
C LEU A 391 15.02 12.71 -8.28
N ALA A 392 15.95 11.90 -7.76
CA ALA A 392 17.23 12.37 -7.24
C ALA A 392 18.22 12.77 -8.34
N ALA A 393 18.04 12.27 -9.57
CA ALA A 393 18.86 12.67 -10.70
C ALA A 393 18.73 14.18 -10.97
N GLY A 394 19.86 14.84 -11.23
CA GLY A 394 19.91 16.29 -11.41
C GLY A 394 20.21 17.09 -10.12
N SER A 395 20.18 16.45 -8.95
CA SER A 395 20.69 17.02 -7.71
C SER A 395 22.19 16.76 -7.58
N ALA A 396 22.98 17.79 -7.35
CA ALA A 396 24.43 17.64 -7.10
C ALA A 396 24.73 16.94 -5.77
N ALA A 397 23.72 16.80 -4.91
CA ALA A 397 23.88 16.29 -3.55
C ALA A 397 23.67 14.76 -3.42
N ASP A 398 23.05 14.09 -4.40
CA ASP A 398 22.70 12.67 -4.28
C ASP A 398 22.82 11.95 -5.62
N THR A 399 24.06 11.61 -5.98
CA THR A 399 24.35 10.84 -7.20
C THR A 399 24.14 9.35 -7.04
N ASP A 400 24.10 8.84 -5.82
CA ASP A 400 24.14 7.41 -5.50
C ASP A 400 22.81 6.71 -5.83
N TRP A 401 21.69 7.36 -5.54
CA TRP A 401 20.36 6.79 -5.71
C TRP A 401 19.63 7.27 -6.98
N GLN A 402 20.37 7.79 -7.96
CA GLN A 402 19.79 8.26 -9.21
C GLN A 402 19.21 7.13 -10.09
N TYR A 403 19.70 5.89 -9.96
CA TYR A 403 19.20 4.75 -10.73
C TYR A 403 18.13 3.99 -9.96
N LEU A 404 17.01 3.74 -10.63
CA LEU A 404 15.86 3.03 -10.04
C LEU A 404 16.23 1.62 -9.56
N SER A 405 17.01 0.87 -10.36
CA SER A 405 17.44 -0.49 -10.01
C SER A 405 18.27 -0.54 -8.74
N ALA A 406 19.23 0.39 -8.58
CA ALA A 406 20.03 0.50 -7.36
C ALA A 406 19.18 0.88 -6.14
N ARG A 407 18.26 1.84 -6.30
CA ARG A 407 17.35 2.21 -5.22
C ARG A 407 16.41 1.08 -4.82
N ARG A 408 15.86 0.35 -5.80
CA ARG A 408 14.99 -0.82 -5.55
C ARG A 408 15.76 -1.96 -4.87
N LEU A 409 17.01 -2.20 -5.26
CA LEU A 409 17.89 -3.15 -4.57
C LEU A 409 18.05 -2.77 -3.10
N ALA A 410 18.38 -1.51 -2.81
CA ALA A 410 18.55 -1.05 -1.43
C ALA A 410 17.26 -1.24 -0.61
N LEU A 411 16.11 -0.84 -1.15
CA LEU A 411 14.82 -1.01 -0.47
C LEU A 411 14.49 -2.50 -0.24
N PHE A 412 14.78 -3.36 -1.21
CA PHE A 412 14.59 -4.81 -1.11
C PHE A 412 15.47 -5.42 0.01
N ILE A 413 16.77 -5.10 0.03
CA ILE A 413 17.70 -5.59 1.06
C ILE A 413 17.24 -5.12 2.45
N LEU A 414 16.98 -3.83 2.61
CA LEU A 414 16.60 -3.24 3.90
C LEU A 414 15.28 -3.81 4.43
N ASN A 415 14.29 -4.00 3.56
CA ASN A 415 13.01 -4.59 3.95
C ASN A 415 13.13 -6.07 4.29
N SER A 416 13.92 -6.84 3.53
CA SER A 416 14.14 -8.27 3.79
C SER A 416 14.83 -8.49 5.12
N ILE A 417 15.94 -7.77 5.38
CA ILE A 417 16.72 -7.93 6.61
C ILE A 417 15.95 -7.40 7.82
N GLU A 418 15.38 -6.21 7.76
CA GLU A 418 14.59 -5.65 8.86
C GLU A 418 13.47 -6.61 9.28
N ARG A 419 12.74 -7.15 8.30
CA ARG A 419 11.65 -8.09 8.59
C ARG A 419 12.15 -9.44 9.10
N GLY A 420 13.19 -10.00 8.49
CA GLY A 420 13.78 -11.30 8.87
C GLY A 420 14.43 -11.29 10.24
N THR A 421 14.77 -10.09 10.76
CA THR A 421 15.42 -9.93 12.07
C THR A 421 14.51 -9.34 13.16
N ARG A 422 13.21 -9.15 12.92
CA ARG A 422 12.25 -8.58 13.92
C ARG A 422 12.14 -9.40 15.21
N TRP A 423 12.30 -10.71 15.12
CA TRP A 423 12.23 -11.62 16.27
C TRP A 423 13.26 -11.29 17.38
N VAL A 424 14.30 -10.54 17.06
CA VAL A 424 15.33 -10.10 18.00
C VAL A 424 14.77 -9.23 19.12
N ALA A 425 13.71 -8.48 18.87
CA ALA A 425 13.07 -7.62 19.88
C ALA A 425 12.47 -8.41 21.06
N GLU A 426 12.20 -9.70 20.89
CA GLU A 426 11.60 -10.59 21.90
C GLU A 426 12.65 -11.49 22.60
N ALA A 427 13.90 -11.39 22.20
CA ALA A 427 14.93 -12.33 22.59
C ALA A 427 15.64 -11.93 23.90
N LYS A 428 16.03 -12.94 24.70
CA LYS A 428 16.53 -12.76 26.07
C LYS A 428 18.06 -12.68 26.21
N SER A 429 18.82 -13.13 25.21
CA SER A 429 20.28 -13.24 25.26
C SER A 429 20.95 -12.51 24.10
N PRO A 430 21.31 -11.21 24.24
CA PRO A 430 21.83 -10.41 23.14
C PRO A 430 23.09 -10.95 22.45
N SER A 431 24.02 -11.55 23.19
CA SER A 431 25.29 -12.03 22.61
C SER A 431 25.15 -13.25 21.70
N GLU A 432 24.32 -14.24 22.07
CA GLU A 432 24.04 -15.43 21.26
C GLU A 432 23.24 -15.09 20.02
N ILE A 433 22.35 -14.09 20.15
CA ILE A 433 21.53 -13.59 19.08
C ILE A 433 22.35 -12.89 18.00
N ALA A 434 23.34 -12.10 18.40
CA ALA A 434 24.18 -11.34 17.48
C ALA A 434 24.89 -12.26 16.46
N GLU A 435 25.42 -13.38 16.90
CA GLU A 435 26.07 -14.36 16.01
C GLU A 435 25.06 -14.99 15.04
N THR A 436 23.87 -15.33 15.55
CA THR A 436 22.79 -15.88 14.72
C THR A 436 22.34 -14.87 13.68
N VAL A 437 22.08 -13.60 14.07
CA VAL A 437 21.68 -12.53 13.14
C VAL A 437 22.75 -12.24 12.11
N ALA A 438 24.02 -12.18 12.52
CA ALA A 438 25.15 -11.96 11.62
C ALA A 438 25.26 -13.10 10.60
N SER A 439 25.15 -14.36 11.03
CA SER A 439 25.21 -15.54 10.17
C SER A 439 24.05 -15.56 9.16
N GLN A 440 22.82 -15.33 9.61
CA GLN A 440 21.65 -15.29 8.72
C GLN A 440 21.70 -14.13 7.72
N THR A 441 22.16 -12.96 8.17
CA THR A 441 22.35 -11.81 7.29
C THR A 441 23.44 -12.08 6.26
N ARG A 442 24.51 -12.77 6.66
CA ARG A 442 25.57 -13.18 5.75
C ARG A 442 25.05 -14.15 4.69
N LEU A 443 24.34 -15.20 5.08
CA LEU A 443 23.75 -16.17 4.14
C LEU A 443 22.79 -15.48 3.13
N PHE A 444 22.02 -14.49 3.58
CA PHE A 444 21.17 -13.71 2.71
C PHE A 444 21.98 -12.93 1.66
N PHE A 445 23.07 -12.26 2.07
CA PHE A 445 23.94 -11.52 1.14
C PHE A 445 24.73 -12.44 0.22
N GLU A 446 25.21 -13.59 0.71
CA GLU A 446 25.88 -14.63 -0.10
C GLU A 446 24.95 -15.10 -1.22
N GLY A 447 23.69 -15.39 -0.92
CA GLY A 447 22.69 -15.77 -1.93
C GLY A 447 22.41 -14.65 -2.94
N LEU A 448 22.51 -13.37 -2.55
CA LEU A 448 22.42 -12.25 -3.49
C LEU A 448 23.68 -12.13 -4.35
N TYR A 449 24.85 -12.33 -3.76
CA TYR A 449 26.13 -12.30 -4.49
C TYR A 449 26.20 -13.41 -5.55
N GLU A 450 25.82 -14.64 -5.20
CA GLU A 450 25.72 -15.77 -6.13
C GLU A 450 24.69 -15.53 -7.26
N ALA A 451 23.62 -14.79 -6.97
CA ALA A 451 22.63 -14.35 -7.97
C ALA A 451 23.15 -13.22 -8.89
N GLY A 452 24.41 -12.79 -8.74
CA GLY A 452 25.00 -11.73 -9.56
C GLY A 452 24.45 -10.33 -9.29
N THR A 453 23.95 -10.08 -8.09
CA THR A 453 23.35 -8.79 -7.69
C THR A 453 24.36 -7.65 -7.66
N PHE A 454 25.59 -7.97 -7.24
CA PHE A 454 26.68 -7.01 -7.08
C PHE A 454 27.66 -7.15 -8.26
N GLY A 455 28.19 -6.04 -8.75
CA GLY A 455 29.20 -6.03 -9.82
C GLY A 455 30.57 -6.52 -9.38
N SER A 456 30.79 -6.64 -8.07
CA SER A 456 32.08 -6.95 -7.45
C SER A 456 32.55 -8.38 -7.74
N ARG A 457 33.85 -8.52 -8.05
CA ARG A 457 34.46 -9.84 -8.28
C ARG A 457 34.73 -10.63 -6.99
N ARG A 458 34.88 -9.93 -5.86
CA ARG A 458 35.12 -10.54 -4.56
C ARG A 458 33.97 -10.19 -3.62
N MET A 459 33.60 -11.11 -2.78
CA MET A 459 32.48 -10.97 -1.85
C MET A 459 32.71 -9.84 -0.83
N GLU A 460 33.92 -9.68 -0.36
CA GLU A 460 34.34 -8.63 0.58
C GLU A 460 34.23 -7.20 0.03
N ASP A 461 34.23 -7.06 -1.31
CA ASP A 461 34.03 -5.81 -2.01
C ASP A 461 32.53 -5.52 -2.30
N ALA A 462 31.67 -6.51 -2.05
CA ALA A 462 30.24 -6.44 -2.32
C ALA A 462 29.41 -6.02 -1.11
N PHE A 463 29.73 -6.54 0.09
CA PHE A 463 28.99 -6.23 1.31
C PHE A 463 29.81 -6.47 2.58
N PHE A 464 29.39 -5.86 3.69
CA PHE A 464 29.89 -6.13 5.02
C PHE A 464 28.75 -6.12 6.05
N ILE A 465 28.98 -6.76 7.21
CA ILE A 465 28.00 -6.89 8.31
C ILE A 465 28.73 -6.66 9.63
N ILE A 466 28.17 -5.78 10.48
CA ILE A 466 28.65 -5.54 11.84
C ILE A 466 27.48 -5.76 12.79
N CYS A 467 27.56 -6.79 13.62
CA CYS A 467 26.52 -7.19 14.57
C CYS A 467 27.14 -7.72 15.87
N ASP A 468 28.11 -7.02 16.41
CA ASP A 468 28.87 -7.43 17.58
C ASP A 468 28.97 -6.29 18.61
N ARG A 469 29.93 -6.37 19.55
CA ARG A 469 30.15 -5.38 20.59
C ARG A 469 30.49 -3.98 20.06
N ARG A 470 30.90 -3.85 18.80
CA ARG A 470 31.20 -2.56 18.16
C ARG A 470 29.95 -1.69 17.98
N VAL A 471 28.79 -2.28 17.90
CA VAL A 471 27.50 -1.59 17.67
C VAL A 471 26.47 -1.87 18.75
N ASN A 472 26.70 -2.90 19.59
CA ASN A 472 25.81 -3.30 20.66
C ASN A 472 26.51 -3.27 22.02
N SER A 473 25.91 -2.62 23.02
CA SER A 473 26.32 -2.70 24.42
C SER A 473 25.54 -3.84 25.08
N TRP A 474 26.28 -4.87 25.54
CA TRP A 474 25.69 -6.02 26.24
C TRP A 474 25.43 -5.78 27.72
N GLU A 475 25.69 -4.59 28.23
CA GLU A 475 25.42 -4.24 29.63
C GLU A 475 23.90 -4.18 29.87
N ALA A 476 23.50 -4.66 31.05
CA ALA A 476 22.09 -4.81 31.39
C ALA A 476 21.32 -3.48 31.31
N GLY A 477 20.37 -3.42 30.38
CA GLY A 477 19.43 -2.30 30.24
C GLY A 477 19.40 -1.60 28.87
N GLY A 478 20.26 -1.95 27.91
CA GLY A 478 20.16 -1.44 26.55
C GLY A 478 18.99 -2.07 25.81
N GLY A 479 17.85 -1.37 25.73
CA GLY A 479 16.61 -1.88 25.12
C GLY A 479 16.61 -1.94 23.59
N GLU A 480 17.74 -1.69 22.93
CA GLU A 480 17.84 -1.69 21.45
C GLU A 480 18.95 -2.64 20.98
N PHE A 481 18.65 -3.40 19.94
CA PHE A 481 19.60 -4.25 19.23
C PHE A 481 19.94 -3.63 17.88
N HIS A 482 21.22 -3.51 17.56
CA HIS A 482 21.70 -2.86 16.36
C HIS A 482 22.42 -3.83 15.42
N LEU A 483 22.04 -3.79 14.16
CA LEU A 483 22.72 -4.43 13.05
C LEU A 483 23.17 -3.35 12.05
N VAL A 484 24.44 -3.29 11.73
CA VAL A 484 24.96 -2.41 10.67
C VAL A 484 25.34 -3.26 9.47
N ILE A 485 24.82 -2.88 8.32
CA ILE A 485 25.12 -3.50 7.03
C ILE A 485 25.62 -2.45 6.05
N GLY A 486 26.51 -2.85 5.16
CA GLY A 486 26.89 -2.05 4.02
C GLY A 486 26.96 -2.92 2.77
N PHE A 487 26.57 -2.34 1.62
CA PHE A 487 26.60 -3.04 0.34
C PHE A 487 26.87 -2.08 -0.81
N ALA A 488 27.55 -2.59 -1.84
CA ALA A 488 27.94 -1.86 -3.04
C ALA A 488 26.84 -1.99 -4.09
N ALA A 489 25.91 -1.01 -4.16
CA ALA A 489 24.77 -1.06 -5.07
C ALA A 489 25.09 -0.60 -6.50
N ASN A 490 26.05 0.31 -6.69
CA ASN A 490 26.35 0.96 -7.97
C ASN A 490 27.75 0.68 -8.48
N ARG A 491 28.75 0.71 -7.61
CA ARG A 491 30.17 0.54 -7.92
C ARG A 491 30.85 -0.26 -6.86
N ASP A 492 31.86 -1.03 -7.27
CA ASP A 492 32.72 -1.75 -6.36
C ASP A 492 33.34 -0.81 -5.32
N HIS A 493 33.40 -1.25 -4.07
CA HIS A 493 33.95 -0.53 -2.92
C HIS A 493 33.17 0.73 -2.48
N GLU A 494 32.14 1.20 -3.21
CA GLU A 494 31.27 2.29 -2.75
C GLU A 494 30.13 1.71 -1.90
N PHE A 495 30.35 1.60 -0.59
CA PHE A 495 29.40 1.00 0.33
C PHE A 495 28.34 2.01 0.81
N HIS A 496 27.08 1.66 0.61
CA HIS A 496 25.96 2.32 1.27
C HIS A 496 25.67 1.61 2.59
N SER A 497 25.88 2.31 3.70
CA SER A 497 25.80 1.73 5.03
C SER A 497 24.53 2.14 5.77
N PHE A 498 23.89 1.17 6.42
CA PHE A 498 22.65 1.36 7.16
C PHE A 498 22.71 0.68 8.52
N ARG A 499 22.14 1.34 9.54
CA ARG A 499 21.87 0.75 10.84
C ARG A 499 20.41 0.34 10.92
N ILE A 500 20.16 -0.90 11.26
CA ILE A 500 18.86 -1.46 11.58
C ILE A 500 18.83 -1.62 13.10
N SER A 501 17.92 -0.91 13.77
CA SER A 501 17.76 -0.95 15.22
C SER A 501 16.42 -1.58 15.57
N HIS A 502 16.44 -2.63 16.39
CA HIS A 502 15.25 -3.31 16.89
C HIS A 502 15.03 -2.97 18.34
N SER A 503 13.79 -2.64 18.71
CA SER A 503 13.36 -2.37 20.07
C SER A 503 11.96 -2.94 20.30
N ALA A 504 11.49 -2.95 21.55
CA ALA A 504 10.11 -3.32 21.89
C ALA A 504 9.04 -2.44 21.19
N PHE A 505 9.43 -1.25 20.72
CA PHE A 505 8.53 -0.31 20.01
C PHE A 505 8.57 -0.45 18.48
N GLY A 506 9.34 -1.39 17.96
CA GLY A 506 9.51 -1.64 16.53
C GLY A 506 10.93 -1.50 16.03
N ALA A 507 11.08 -1.52 14.71
CA ALA A 507 12.37 -1.44 14.03
C ALA A 507 12.56 -0.08 13.34
N LYS A 508 13.80 0.43 13.35
CA LYS A 508 14.21 1.67 12.70
C LYS A 508 15.40 1.41 11.79
N VAL A 509 15.33 1.91 10.56
CA VAL A 509 16.41 1.81 9.57
C VAL A 509 16.92 3.21 9.25
N GLN A 510 18.22 3.42 9.40
CA GLN A 510 18.84 4.74 9.19
C GLN A 510 20.15 4.59 8.40
N PRO A 511 20.43 5.48 7.44
CA PRO A 511 21.76 5.55 6.85
C PRO A 511 22.77 5.92 7.93
N VAL A 512 23.96 5.34 7.87
CA VAL A 512 25.04 5.61 8.82
C VAL A 512 26.34 5.81 8.06
N SER A 513 27.13 6.82 8.47
CA SER A 513 28.51 6.94 8.03
C SER A 513 29.41 6.15 8.99
N LEU A 514 30.23 5.25 8.46
CA LEU A 514 31.15 4.44 9.27
C LEU A 514 32.11 5.32 10.09
N ASN A 515 32.50 6.49 9.60
CA ASN A 515 33.36 7.45 10.30
C ASN A 515 32.73 8.01 11.59
N ARG A 516 31.42 7.84 11.80
CA ARG A 516 30.68 8.30 13.00
C ARG A 516 30.45 7.18 14.03
N LEU A 517 30.82 5.95 13.70
CA LEU A 517 30.81 4.85 14.67
C LEU A 517 32.03 5.04 15.58
N ASN A 518 31.77 5.10 16.89
CA ASN A 518 32.85 5.28 17.88
C ASN A 518 33.59 3.95 18.09
N PHE A 519 34.69 3.79 17.41
CA PHE A 519 35.53 2.57 17.48
C PHE A 519 36.63 2.66 18.57
N SER A 520 36.62 3.66 19.44
CA SER A 520 37.66 3.91 20.44
C SER A 520 37.85 2.83 21.50
N GLN A 521 36.98 1.82 21.52
CA GLN A 521 37.03 0.71 22.50
C GLN A 521 37.66 -0.58 21.95
N TYR A 522 38.26 -0.56 20.75
CA TYR A 522 38.69 -1.75 20.03
C TYR A 522 40.23 -1.86 19.93
N SER A 523 40.72 -3.11 19.89
CA SER A 523 42.11 -3.39 19.70
C SER A 523 42.62 -3.01 18.31
N PRO A 524 43.94 -2.72 18.12
CA PRO A 524 44.48 -2.35 16.81
C PRO A 524 44.21 -3.40 15.71
N ALA A 525 44.18 -4.69 16.04
CA ALA A 525 43.87 -5.75 15.07
C ALA A 525 42.41 -5.77 14.62
N GLU A 526 41.48 -5.36 15.48
CA GLU A 526 40.06 -5.21 15.11
C GLU A 526 39.80 -3.96 14.31
N LEU A 527 40.67 -2.95 14.46
CA LEU A 527 40.63 -1.68 13.70
C LEU A 527 41.26 -1.77 12.31
N GLU A 528 42.24 -2.66 12.08
CA GLU A 528 42.89 -2.84 10.79
C GLU A 528 41.90 -3.17 9.66
N TRP A 529 40.88 -3.96 9.97
CA TRP A 529 39.83 -4.26 8.99
C TRP A 529 38.92 -3.06 8.73
N VAL A 530 38.56 -2.31 9.76
CA VAL A 530 37.77 -1.06 9.64
C VAL A 530 38.58 0.01 8.92
N ASP A 531 39.87 0.15 9.21
CA ASP A 531 40.78 1.06 8.50
C ASP A 531 40.96 0.68 7.02
N GLY A 532 40.89 -0.60 6.68
CA GLY A 532 40.86 -1.06 5.30
C GLY A 532 39.61 -0.56 4.55
N ILE A 533 38.43 -0.65 5.17
CA ILE A 533 37.18 -0.14 4.61
C ILE A 533 37.16 1.38 4.57
N VAL A 534 37.59 2.07 5.64
CA VAL A 534 37.64 3.54 5.71
C VAL A 534 38.64 4.12 4.71
N LYS A 535 39.79 3.47 4.50
CA LYS A 535 40.78 3.88 3.48
C LYS A 535 40.32 3.64 2.05
N SER A 536 39.41 2.66 1.82
CA SER A 536 38.78 2.47 0.51
C SER A 536 37.67 3.49 0.24
N LEU A 537 37.22 4.22 1.27
CA LEU A 537 36.18 5.27 1.20
C LEU A 537 36.75 6.70 1.19
N SER A 538 38.06 6.89 1.40
CA SER A 538 38.78 8.15 1.25
C SER A 538 39.47 8.22 -0.11
#